data_6ce5974807e05c0767c93fd4b789b135
#
_entry.id   6ce5974807e05c0767c93fd4b789b135
#
_cell.length_a   1.000
_cell.length_b   1.000
_cell.length_c   1.000
_cell.angle_alpha   90.00
_cell.angle_beta   90.00
_cell.angle_gamma   90.00
#
_symmetry.space_group_name_H-M   'P 1'
#
loop_
_entity.id
_entity.type
_entity.pdbx_description
1 polymer ?
#
loop_
_entity_poly.entity_id
_entity_poly.type
_entity_poly.pdbx_seq_one_letter_code
_entity_poly.pdbx_strand_id
1 'polypeptide(L)'
;MEDMDFTRKFNIRYEKDQEIKAILTSVYDSLKQKGYDPINQIVGYILSEDPTYITNYNNARALIRKLDRDELLQELVNQYLSE
;
A
#
# COMPACT_ATOMS: atom_id res chain seq x y z
N MET A 1 25.87 2.14 20.30
CA MET A 1 24.54 2.51 20.75
C MET A 1 23.75 3.12 19.63
N GLU A 2 24.29 4.16 19.06
CA GLU A 2 23.63 4.82 17.95
C GLU A 2 23.47 3.90 16.77
N ASP A 3 24.47 3.05 16.53
CA ASP A 3 24.39 2.11 15.43
C ASP A 3 23.23 1.16 15.59
N MET A 4 22.98 0.74 16.83
CA MET A 4 21.90 -0.18 17.10
C MET A 4 20.55 0.46 16.84
N ASP A 5 20.37 1.72 17.27
CA ASP A 5 19.13 2.45 17.02
C ASP A 5 18.91 2.65 15.54
N PHE A 6 19.96 3.00 14.82
CA PHE A 6 19.88 3.19 13.39
C PHE A 6 19.43 1.92 12.68
N THR A 7 20.04 0.79 13.05
CA THR A 7 19.72 -0.49 12.45
C THR A 7 18.26 -0.86 12.71
N ARG A 8 17.79 -0.62 13.93
CA ARG A 8 16.41 -0.93 14.27
C ARG A 8 15.43 -0.12 13.44
N LYS A 9 15.68 1.18 13.30
CA LYS A 9 14.81 2.03 12.50
C LYS A 9 14.80 1.58 11.04
N PHE A 10 15.94 1.21 10.53
CA PHE A 10 16.07 0.74 9.16
C PHE A 10 15.25 -0.54 8.95
N ASN A 11 15.33 -1.47 9.89
CA ASN A 11 14.61 -2.73 9.76
C ASN A 11 13.10 -2.52 9.81
N ILE A 12 12.63 -1.65 10.69
CA ILE A 12 11.21 -1.35 10.80
C ILE A 12 10.70 -0.76 9.48
N ARG A 13 11.48 0.16 8.90
CA ARG A 13 11.10 0.78 7.65
C ARG A 13 11.02 -0.24 6.53
N TYR A 14 11.99 -1.14 6.47
CA TYR A 14 11.99 -2.18 5.45
C TYR A 14 10.76 -3.07 5.57
N GLU A 15 10.41 -3.45 6.79
CA GLU A 15 9.25 -4.31 7.01
C GLU A 15 7.96 -3.62 6.59
N LYS A 16 7.83 -2.34 6.89
CA LYS A 16 6.65 -1.58 6.47
C LYS A 16 6.57 -1.48 4.96
N ASP A 17 7.68 -1.24 4.30
CA ASP A 17 7.71 -1.17 2.85
C ASP A 17 7.27 -2.48 2.23
N GLN A 18 7.71 -3.60 2.79
CA GLN A 18 7.32 -4.91 2.28
C GLN A 18 5.84 -5.18 2.51
N GLU A 19 5.32 -4.76 3.65
CA GLU A 19 3.90 -4.92 3.94
C GLU A 19 3.05 -4.11 2.97
N ILE A 20 3.43 -2.87 2.73
CA ILE A 20 2.70 -2.02 1.79
C ILE A 20 2.71 -2.65 0.40
N LYS A 21 3.86 -3.12 -0.03
CA LYS A 21 3.98 -3.73 -1.35
C LYS A 21 3.10 -4.98 -1.47
N ALA A 22 3.12 -5.82 -0.44
CA ALA A 22 2.35 -7.05 -0.46
C ALA A 22 0.85 -6.76 -0.52
N ILE A 23 0.40 -5.80 0.27
CA ILE A 23 -1.02 -5.45 0.28
C ILE A 23 -1.43 -4.83 -1.05
N LEU A 24 -0.64 -3.89 -1.57
CA LEU A 24 -0.96 -3.27 -2.85
C LEU A 24 -1.00 -4.29 -3.99
N THR A 25 -0.07 -5.23 -4.00
CA THR A 25 -0.05 -6.25 -5.03
C THR A 25 -1.30 -7.12 -4.95
N SER A 26 -1.70 -7.52 -3.75
CA SER A 26 -2.89 -8.32 -3.56
C SER A 26 -4.15 -7.56 -4.00
N VAL A 27 -4.23 -6.29 -3.64
CA VAL A 27 -5.38 -5.45 -4.02
C VAL A 27 -5.42 -5.25 -5.54
N TYR A 28 -4.28 -5.00 -6.14
CA TYR A 28 -4.17 -4.85 -7.59
C TYR A 28 -4.69 -6.10 -8.30
N ASP A 29 -4.21 -7.26 -7.86
CA ASP A 29 -4.61 -8.52 -8.49
C ASP A 29 -6.10 -8.76 -8.32
N SER A 30 -6.64 -8.48 -7.15
CA SER A 30 -8.06 -8.69 -6.88
C SER A 30 -8.93 -7.81 -7.76
N LEU A 31 -8.56 -6.54 -7.91
CA LEU A 31 -9.29 -5.63 -8.77
C LEU A 31 -9.23 -6.08 -10.22
N LYS A 32 -8.07 -6.50 -10.66
CA LYS A 32 -7.89 -6.95 -12.03
C LYS A 32 -8.72 -8.19 -12.31
N GLN A 33 -8.73 -9.13 -11.38
CA GLN A 33 -9.52 -10.36 -11.55
C GLN A 33 -11.01 -10.07 -11.65
N LYS A 34 -11.48 -9.02 -11.00
CA LYS A 34 -12.89 -8.66 -11.05
C LYS A 34 -13.22 -7.72 -12.21
N GLY A 35 -12.24 -7.41 -13.06
CA GLY A 35 -12.49 -6.64 -14.26
C GLY A 35 -12.44 -5.14 -14.07
N TYR A 36 -11.94 -4.66 -12.93
CA TYR A 36 -11.78 -3.23 -12.71
C TYR A 36 -10.44 -2.76 -13.26
N ASP A 37 -10.32 -1.44 -13.44
CA ASP A 37 -9.04 -0.80 -13.71
C ASP A 37 -8.34 -0.60 -12.37
N PRO A 38 -7.33 -1.41 -12.04
CA PRO A 38 -6.77 -1.39 -10.69
C PRO A 38 -6.18 -0.04 -10.31
N ILE A 39 -5.47 0.59 -11.24
CA ILE A 39 -4.80 1.85 -10.94
C ILE A 39 -5.82 2.94 -10.65
N ASN A 40 -6.87 3.05 -11.48
CA ASN A 40 -7.90 4.06 -11.25
C ASN A 40 -8.62 3.85 -9.93
N GLN A 41 -8.90 2.59 -9.59
CA GLN A 41 -9.61 2.30 -8.35
C GLN A 41 -8.74 2.62 -7.13
N ILE A 42 -7.47 2.27 -7.18
CA ILE A 42 -6.56 2.56 -6.07
C ILE A 42 -6.38 4.07 -5.92
N VAL A 43 -6.20 4.79 -7.02
CA VAL A 43 -6.08 6.24 -6.97
C VAL A 43 -7.35 6.88 -6.39
N GLY A 44 -8.52 6.40 -6.84
CA GLY A 44 -9.79 6.91 -6.31
C GLY A 44 -9.91 6.69 -4.81
N TYR A 45 -9.47 5.53 -4.33
CA TYR A 45 -9.48 5.26 -2.90
C TYR A 45 -8.56 6.23 -2.14
N ILE A 46 -7.36 6.44 -2.66
CA ILE A 46 -6.40 7.32 -1.99
C ILE A 46 -6.94 8.75 -1.90
N LEU A 47 -7.56 9.22 -2.96
CA LEU A 47 -8.05 10.59 -3.01
C LEU A 47 -9.30 10.81 -2.17
N SER A 48 -10.18 9.83 -2.12
CA SER A 48 -11.50 10.00 -1.51
C SER A 48 -11.63 9.38 -0.13
N GLU A 49 -10.75 8.47 0.24
CA GLU A 49 -10.85 7.64 1.45
C GLU A 49 -12.09 6.76 1.44
N ASP A 50 -12.69 6.58 0.29
CA ASP A 50 -13.92 5.79 0.17
C ASP A 50 -13.55 4.34 -0.11
N PRO A 51 -13.72 3.43 0.86
CA PRO A 51 -13.30 2.04 0.67
C PRO A 51 -14.11 1.31 -0.40
N THR A 52 -15.22 1.87 -0.84
CA THR A 52 -16.00 1.20 -1.89
C THR A 52 -15.32 1.24 -3.25
N TYR A 53 -14.28 2.05 -3.42
CA TYR A 53 -13.46 1.98 -4.62
C TYR A 53 -12.73 0.63 -4.74
N ILE A 54 -12.59 -0.09 -3.63
CA ILE A 54 -11.83 -1.34 -3.61
C ILE A 54 -12.80 -2.50 -3.45
N THR A 55 -12.68 -3.49 -4.34
CA THR A 55 -13.55 -4.66 -4.29
C THR A 55 -13.40 -5.43 -2.98
N ASN A 56 -14.48 -6.11 -2.57
CA ASN A 56 -14.43 -7.04 -1.43
C ASN A 56 -13.74 -8.36 -1.77
N TYR A 57 -13.53 -8.62 -3.04
CA TYR A 57 -12.98 -9.89 -3.48
C TYR A 57 -11.61 -10.12 -2.84
N ASN A 58 -11.37 -11.33 -2.34
CA ASN A 58 -10.12 -11.72 -1.69
C ASN A 58 -9.74 -10.80 -0.51
N ASN A 59 -10.74 -10.24 0.17
CA ASN A 59 -10.50 -9.35 1.29
C ASN A 59 -9.71 -8.09 0.92
N ALA A 60 -9.70 -7.72 -0.35
CA ALA A 60 -8.89 -6.59 -0.81
C ALA A 60 -9.25 -5.31 -0.06
N ARG A 61 -10.56 -5.05 0.14
CA ARG A 61 -10.99 -3.85 0.84
C ARG A 61 -10.49 -3.83 2.28
N ALA A 62 -10.59 -4.94 2.97
CA ALA A 62 -10.10 -5.04 4.35
C ALA A 62 -8.59 -4.86 4.41
N LEU A 63 -7.87 -5.40 3.44
CA LEU A 63 -6.42 -5.32 3.40
C LEU A 63 -5.95 -3.88 3.21
N ILE A 64 -6.52 -3.16 2.24
CA ILE A 64 -6.04 -1.81 1.96
C ILE A 64 -6.35 -0.86 3.11
N ARG A 65 -7.41 -1.12 3.85
CA ARG A 65 -7.78 -0.29 4.99
C ARG A 65 -6.80 -0.44 6.16
N LYS A 66 -5.98 -1.46 6.16
CA LYS A 66 -4.93 -1.60 7.18
C LYS A 66 -3.81 -0.59 6.99
N LEU A 67 -3.67 -0.04 5.81
CA LEU A 67 -2.60 0.90 5.51
C LEU A 67 -3.01 2.32 5.85
N ASP A 68 -2.08 3.06 6.47
CA ASP A 68 -2.23 4.49 6.67
C ASP A 68 -2.00 5.16 5.32
N ARG A 69 -2.95 5.99 4.89
CA ARG A 69 -2.85 6.62 3.56
C ARG A 69 -1.63 7.50 3.43
N ASP A 70 -1.26 8.20 4.50
CA ASP A 70 -0.07 9.05 4.46
C ASP A 70 1.19 8.21 4.23
N GLU A 71 1.30 7.09 4.94
CA GLU A 71 2.44 6.19 4.76
C GLU A 71 2.44 5.57 3.37
N LEU A 72 1.27 5.21 2.88
CA LEU A 72 1.14 4.64 1.55
C LEU A 72 1.60 5.63 0.50
N LEU A 73 1.13 6.87 0.58
CA LEU A 73 1.53 7.90 -0.38
C LEU A 73 3.01 8.18 -0.32
N GLN A 74 3.58 8.28 0.89
CA GLN A 74 5.01 8.51 1.02
C GLN A 74 5.81 7.41 0.37
N GLU A 75 5.39 6.17 0.58
CA GLU A 75 6.11 5.05 -0.01
C GLU A 75 6.02 5.07 -1.53
N LEU A 76 4.85 5.35 -2.07
CA LEU A 76 4.68 5.41 -3.53
C LEU A 76 5.54 6.50 -4.14
N VAL A 77 5.58 7.68 -3.51
CA VAL A 77 6.41 8.76 -4.02
C VAL A 77 7.89 8.40 -3.92
N ASN A 78 8.29 7.81 -2.79
CA ASN A 78 9.67 7.38 -2.61
C ASN A 78 10.09 6.39 -3.69
N GLN A 79 9.24 5.41 -3.95
CA GLN A 79 9.56 4.40 -4.95
C GLN A 79 9.64 4.99 -6.35
N TYR A 80 8.76 5.93 -6.65
CA TYR A 80 8.75 6.55 -7.96
C TYR A 80 9.99 7.41 -8.20
N LEU A 81 10.45 8.09 -7.17
CA LEU A 81 11.60 8.98 -7.28
C LEU A 81 12.93 8.28 -7.04
N SER A 82 12.91 7.06 -6.50
CA SER A 82 14.13 6.28 -6.31
C SER A 82 14.62 5.71 -7.63
N GLU A 83 15.90 5.62 -7.74
CA GLU A 83 16.51 4.99 -8.90
C GLU A 83 16.93 3.57 -8.64
#